data_d5063d882f02b6ecad2daac75f7f7a11
#
_entry.id   d5063d882f02b6ecad2daac75f7f7a11
#
_cell.length_a   1.000
_cell.length_b   1.000
_cell.length_c   1.000
_cell.angle_alpha   90.00
_cell.angle_beta   90.00
_cell.angle_gamma   90.00
#
_symmetry.space_group_name_H-M   'P 1'
#
loop_
_entity.id
_entity.type
_entity.pdbx_description
1 polymer ?
#
loop_
_entity_poly.entity_id
_entity_poly.type
_entity_poly.pdbx_seq_one_letter_code
_entity_poly.pdbx_strand_id
1 'polypeptide(L)'
;RQRIQTFIPTALYLGLFSLMSLFGLGLISAGYDPKFAIEAPVLPWVGILSPWLMFAAFFFLIAANVPGWTRYRVQHPMTLGISLWALTHLAVNPDLHAWLMFGCFFVLVVASALTASGRQKNNPKPAPRWIFDGLTLGLASGLTFCVYTFHGALFGVELS
;
A
#
# COMPACT_ATOMS: atom_id res chain seq x y z
N ARG A 1 7.34 -15.98 14.44
CA ARG A 1 8.21 -15.85 13.26
C ARG A 1 9.54 -16.60 13.47
N GLN A 2 10.26 -16.37 14.56
CA GLN A 2 11.55 -17.06 14.85
C GLN A 2 11.41 -18.60 14.98
N ARG A 3 10.34 -19.12 15.59
CA ARG A 3 10.12 -20.59 15.74
C ARG A 3 9.89 -21.33 14.43
N ILE A 4 9.29 -20.67 13.44
CA ILE A 4 9.00 -21.30 12.13
C ILE A 4 10.27 -21.33 11.25
N GLN A 5 11.12 -20.31 11.37
CA GLN A 5 12.36 -20.20 10.60
C GLN A 5 13.46 -21.19 11.04
N THR A 6 13.30 -21.90 12.16
CA THR A 6 14.19 -23.01 12.53
C THR A 6 13.96 -24.29 11.72
N PHE A 7 12.76 -24.46 11.12
CA PHE A 7 12.38 -25.68 10.38
C PHE A 7 12.31 -25.48 8.85
N ILE A 8 12.18 -24.24 8.38
CA ILE A 8 12.00 -23.93 6.94
C ILE A 8 13.04 -22.89 6.51
N PRO A 9 13.78 -23.11 5.40
CA PRO A 9 14.67 -22.12 4.84
C PRO A 9 13.94 -20.77 4.62
N THR A 10 14.59 -19.67 4.99
CA THR A 10 13.97 -18.32 4.92
C THR A 10 13.42 -18.00 3.53
N ALA A 11 14.12 -18.42 2.46
CA ALA A 11 13.67 -18.21 1.09
C ALA A 11 12.35 -18.95 0.80
N LEU A 12 12.21 -20.21 1.26
CA LEU A 12 10.99 -20.98 1.08
C LEU A 12 9.83 -20.37 1.88
N TYR A 13 10.08 -19.95 3.12
CA TYR A 13 9.08 -19.24 3.94
C TYR A 13 8.57 -17.98 3.25
N LEU A 14 9.49 -17.14 2.74
CA LEU A 14 9.11 -15.91 2.04
C LEU A 14 8.37 -16.18 0.73
N GLY A 15 8.80 -17.20 -0.02
CA GLY A 15 8.13 -17.63 -1.25
C GLY A 15 6.70 -18.10 -0.99
N LEU A 16 6.49 -18.97 -0.02
CA LEU A 16 5.16 -19.46 0.37
C LEU A 16 4.28 -18.33 0.89
N PHE A 17 4.82 -17.44 1.72
CA PHE A 17 4.09 -16.27 2.20
C PHE A 17 3.65 -15.37 1.05
N SER A 18 4.53 -15.09 0.08
CA SER A 18 4.20 -14.28 -1.09
C SER A 18 3.14 -14.93 -1.96
N LEU A 19 3.24 -16.24 -2.22
CA LEU A 19 2.24 -16.99 -3.00
C LEU A 19 0.87 -16.99 -2.32
N MET A 20 0.82 -17.25 -1.01
CA MET A 20 -0.44 -17.18 -0.26
C MET A 20 -1.04 -15.79 -0.25
N SER A 21 -0.21 -14.74 -0.14
CA SER A 21 -0.67 -13.35 -0.19
C SER A 21 -1.23 -13.00 -1.57
N LEU A 22 -0.54 -13.38 -2.65
CA LEU A 22 -1.02 -13.18 -4.02
C LEU A 22 -2.31 -13.96 -4.30
N PHE A 23 -2.38 -15.21 -3.84
CA PHE A 23 -3.58 -16.03 -3.96
C PHE A 23 -4.76 -15.40 -3.22
N GLY A 24 -4.55 -14.94 -1.96
CA GLY A 24 -5.58 -14.23 -1.19
C GLY A 24 -6.05 -12.96 -1.88
N LEU A 25 -5.12 -12.18 -2.44
CA LEU A 25 -5.45 -10.97 -3.20
C LEU A 25 -6.25 -11.31 -4.47
N GLY A 26 -5.88 -12.38 -5.17
CA GLY A 26 -6.62 -12.88 -6.34
C GLY A 26 -8.04 -13.34 -5.99
N LEU A 27 -8.24 -14.00 -4.85
CA LEU A 27 -9.57 -14.38 -4.38
C LEU A 27 -10.44 -13.16 -4.04
N ILE A 28 -9.86 -12.14 -3.40
CA ILE A 28 -10.56 -10.88 -3.11
C ILE A 28 -10.99 -10.21 -4.41
N SER A 29 -10.07 -10.12 -5.39
CA SER A 29 -10.35 -9.52 -6.70
C SER A 29 -11.42 -10.31 -7.48
N ALA A 30 -11.34 -11.64 -7.50
CA ALA A 30 -12.30 -12.50 -8.18
C ALA A 30 -13.68 -12.53 -7.52
N GLY A 31 -13.73 -12.33 -6.20
CA GLY A 31 -14.99 -12.26 -5.43
C GLY A 31 -15.59 -10.86 -5.37
N TYR A 32 -14.97 -9.87 -5.99
CA TYR A 32 -15.46 -8.50 -5.98
C TYR A 32 -16.74 -8.39 -6.84
N ASP A 33 -17.86 -8.06 -6.21
CA ASP A 33 -19.13 -7.77 -6.89
C ASP A 33 -19.61 -6.36 -6.49
N PRO A 34 -19.58 -5.38 -7.41
CA PRO A 34 -20.00 -4.01 -7.15
C PRO A 34 -21.50 -3.84 -6.85
N LYS A 35 -22.30 -4.91 -6.96
CA LYS A 35 -23.75 -4.87 -6.67
C LYS A 35 -24.08 -4.69 -5.18
N PHE A 36 -23.13 -4.94 -4.30
CA PHE A 36 -23.31 -4.70 -2.85
C PHE A 36 -22.89 -3.28 -2.48
N ALA A 37 -23.51 -2.30 -3.11
CA ALA A 37 -23.32 -0.90 -2.74
C ALA A 37 -23.87 -0.68 -1.32
N ILE A 38 -23.05 -0.06 -0.46
CA ILE A 38 -23.55 0.59 0.75
C ILE A 38 -23.79 2.05 0.35
N GLU A 39 -24.86 2.66 0.88
CA GLU A 39 -25.05 4.11 0.77
C GLU A 39 -24.02 4.85 1.67
N ALA A 40 -22.74 4.62 1.42
CA ALA A 40 -21.68 5.34 2.10
C ALA A 40 -21.47 6.69 1.42
N PRO A 41 -21.21 7.77 2.17
CA PRO A 41 -20.95 9.07 1.58
C PRO A 41 -19.65 9.03 0.76
N VAL A 42 -19.78 9.15 -0.54
CA VAL A 42 -18.66 9.38 -1.44
C VAL A 42 -18.24 10.84 -1.34
N LEU A 43 -16.94 11.08 -1.32
CA LEU A 43 -16.38 12.44 -1.30
C LEU A 43 -15.88 12.80 -2.72
N PRO A 44 -16.72 13.48 -3.56
CA PRO A 44 -16.36 13.71 -4.96
C PRO A 44 -15.06 14.50 -5.16
N TRP A 45 -14.78 15.42 -4.25
CA TRP A 45 -13.53 16.20 -4.27
C TRP A 45 -12.28 15.34 -4.05
N VAL A 46 -12.39 14.20 -3.33
CA VAL A 46 -11.30 13.24 -3.17
C VAL A 46 -11.01 12.54 -4.50
N GLY A 47 -12.03 12.26 -5.31
CA GLY A 47 -11.85 11.72 -6.66
C GLY A 47 -10.96 12.61 -7.53
N ILE A 48 -11.18 13.93 -7.49
CA ILE A 48 -10.36 14.92 -8.21
C ILE A 48 -8.90 14.91 -7.72
N LEU A 49 -8.69 14.70 -6.42
CA LEU A 49 -7.36 14.67 -5.81
C LEU A 49 -6.72 13.27 -5.86
N SER A 50 -7.46 12.24 -6.23
CA SER A 50 -7.02 10.84 -6.16
C SER A 50 -5.70 10.57 -6.91
N PRO A 51 -5.40 11.13 -8.11
CA PRO A 51 -4.12 10.91 -8.77
C PRO A 51 -2.93 11.41 -7.94
N TRP A 52 -3.08 12.54 -7.27
CA TRP A 52 -2.04 13.13 -6.41
C TRP A 52 -1.88 12.36 -5.10
N LEU A 53 -2.99 11.91 -4.52
CA LEU A 53 -2.96 11.07 -3.31
C LEU A 53 -2.34 9.71 -3.61
N MET A 54 -2.64 9.12 -4.77
CA MET A 54 -2.02 7.87 -5.22
C MET A 54 -0.53 8.04 -5.53
N PHE A 55 -0.14 9.14 -6.16
CA PHE A 55 1.27 9.48 -6.34
C PHE A 55 2.00 9.55 -5.00
N ALA A 56 1.44 10.25 -4.01
CA ALA A 56 2.03 10.33 -2.67
C ALA A 56 2.07 8.95 -1.99
N ALA A 57 1.03 8.12 -2.15
CA ALA A 57 1.00 6.76 -1.64
C ALA A 57 2.13 5.91 -2.24
N PHE A 58 2.27 5.88 -3.57
CA PHE A 58 3.34 5.14 -4.25
C PHE A 58 4.72 5.69 -3.92
N PHE A 59 4.86 7.01 -3.80
CA PHE A 59 6.11 7.63 -3.36
C PHE A 59 6.55 7.09 -2.00
N PHE A 60 5.67 7.08 -1.00
CA PHE A 60 6.01 6.56 0.32
C PHE A 60 6.25 5.04 0.33
N LEU A 61 5.50 4.27 -0.47
CA LEU A 61 5.71 2.82 -0.59
C LEU A 61 7.09 2.49 -1.18
N ILE A 62 7.50 3.20 -2.23
CA ILE A 62 8.82 3.02 -2.85
C ILE A 62 9.92 3.52 -1.91
N ALA A 63 9.75 4.72 -1.32
CA ALA A 63 10.69 5.31 -0.37
C ALA A 63 10.94 4.41 0.85
N ALA A 64 9.97 3.60 1.26
CA ALA A 64 10.15 2.63 2.35
C ALA A 64 11.22 1.57 2.06
N ASN A 65 11.52 1.30 0.80
CA ASN A 65 12.40 0.22 0.38
C ASN A 65 13.79 0.66 -0.09
N VAL A 66 14.01 1.97 -0.25
CA VAL A 66 15.28 2.53 -0.74
C VAL A 66 15.95 3.41 0.32
N PRO A 67 17.30 3.50 0.36
CA PRO A 67 18.02 4.29 1.36
C PRO A 67 18.09 5.79 0.99
N GLY A 68 16.91 6.40 0.81
CA GLY A 68 16.76 7.84 0.56
C GLY A 68 16.59 8.67 1.83
N TRP A 69 16.57 9.99 1.69
CA TRP A 69 16.32 10.93 2.77
C TRP A 69 14.90 10.79 3.33
N THR A 70 13.92 10.51 2.48
CA THR A 70 12.53 10.26 2.89
C THR A 70 12.46 9.11 3.91
N ARG A 71 13.07 7.96 3.61
CA ARG A 71 13.14 6.83 4.55
C ARG A 71 13.91 7.17 5.83
N TYR A 72 14.92 8.02 5.73
CA TYR A 72 15.70 8.45 6.89
C TYR A 72 14.90 9.34 7.83
N ARG A 73 14.15 10.31 7.28
CA ARG A 73 13.38 11.30 8.04
C ARG A 73 12.03 10.78 8.52
N VAL A 74 11.34 10.03 7.67
CA VAL A 74 10.02 9.47 7.98
C VAL A 74 10.18 8.14 8.72
N GLN A 75 9.58 8.02 9.89
CA GLN A 75 9.69 6.80 10.72
C GLN A 75 9.02 5.59 10.07
N HIS A 76 7.85 5.78 9.49
CA HIS A 76 7.00 4.72 8.95
C HIS A 76 6.47 5.06 7.53
N PRO A 77 7.34 5.19 6.51
CA PRO A 77 6.90 5.59 5.18
C PRO A 77 5.94 4.56 4.54
N MET A 78 6.16 3.26 4.78
CA MET A 78 5.24 2.21 4.32
C MET A 78 3.84 2.36 4.91
N THR A 79 3.74 2.67 6.20
CA THR A 79 2.45 2.93 6.86
C THR A 79 1.73 4.11 6.22
N LEU A 80 2.45 5.21 5.98
CA LEU A 80 1.87 6.39 5.33
C LEU A 80 1.38 6.06 3.92
N GLY A 81 2.17 5.33 3.13
CA GLY A 81 1.80 4.94 1.77
C GLY A 81 0.53 4.08 1.74
N ILE A 82 0.48 3.00 2.55
CA ILE A 82 -0.70 2.13 2.60
C ILE A 82 -1.91 2.87 3.18
N SER A 83 -1.71 3.73 4.18
CA SER A 83 -2.82 4.51 4.76
C SER A 83 -3.41 5.49 3.76
N LEU A 84 -2.59 6.23 3.01
CA LEU A 84 -3.05 7.12 1.95
C LEU A 84 -3.82 6.36 0.88
N TRP A 85 -3.27 5.25 0.41
CA TRP A 85 -3.91 4.38 -0.58
C TRP A 85 -5.27 3.87 -0.09
N ALA A 86 -5.33 3.31 1.11
CA ALA A 86 -6.55 2.76 1.68
C ALA A 86 -7.62 3.83 1.94
N LEU A 87 -7.24 4.98 2.53
CA LEU A 87 -8.17 6.07 2.82
C LEU A 87 -8.72 6.72 1.54
N THR A 88 -7.90 6.87 0.50
CA THR A 88 -8.36 7.38 -0.79
C THR A 88 -9.43 6.46 -1.38
N HIS A 89 -9.18 5.14 -1.39
CA HIS A 89 -10.16 4.19 -1.90
C HIS A 89 -11.43 4.13 -1.05
N LEU A 90 -11.33 4.20 0.28
CA LEU A 90 -12.49 4.28 1.16
C LEU A 90 -13.36 5.53 0.88
N ALA A 91 -12.73 6.64 0.53
CA ALA A 91 -13.42 7.90 0.30
C ALA A 91 -14.15 7.97 -1.06
N VAL A 92 -13.73 7.16 -2.04
CA VAL A 92 -14.29 7.19 -3.41
C VAL A 92 -15.13 5.96 -3.76
N ASN A 93 -15.03 4.87 -2.99
CA ASN A 93 -15.77 3.64 -3.26
C ASN A 93 -16.89 3.43 -2.22
N PRO A 94 -18.16 3.44 -2.64
CA PRO A 94 -19.30 3.29 -1.73
C PRO A 94 -19.70 1.83 -1.47
N ASP A 95 -18.95 0.86 -1.97
CA ASP A 95 -19.30 -0.56 -1.84
C ASP A 95 -18.73 -1.22 -0.58
N LEU A 96 -19.47 -2.21 -0.06
CA LEU A 96 -19.10 -2.93 1.16
C LEU A 96 -17.77 -3.68 1.02
N HIS A 97 -17.49 -4.26 -0.14
CA HIS A 97 -16.26 -5.03 -0.35
C HIS A 97 -15.04 -4.11 -0.30
N ALA A 98 -15.10 -2.93 -0.95
CA ALA A 98 -14.06 -1.92 -0.85
C ALA A 98 -13.86 -1.47 0.60
N TRP A 99 -14.94 -1.20 1.33
CA TRP A 99 -14.86 -0.79 2.73
C TRP A 99 -14.24 -1.86 3.62
N LEU A 100 -14.60 -3.12 3.46
CA LEU A 100 -13.99 -4.22 4.19
C LEU A 100 -12.52 -4.39 3.82
N MET A 101 -12.20 -4.41 2.53
CA MET A 101 -10.84 -4.62 2.05
C MET A 101 -9.90 -3.48 2.49
N PHE A 102 -10.21 -2.25 2.09
CA PHE A 102 -9.35 -1.10 2.39
C PHE A 102 -9.36 -0.75 3.88
N GLY A 103 -10.50 -0.92 4.57
CA GLY A 103 -10.60 -0.75 6.01
C GLY A 103 -9.71 -1.74 6.78
N CYS A 104 -9.71 -3.02 6.40
CA CYS A 104 -8.81 -4.01 6.98
C CYS A 104 -7.34 -3.66 6.76
N PHE A 105 -6.95 -3.25 5.54
CA PHE A 105 -5.58 -2.79 5.27
C PHE A 105 -5.19 -1.60 6.12
N PHE A 106 -6.08 -0.61 6.25
CA PHE A 106 -5.82 0.57 7.08
C PHE A 106 -5.61 0.19 8.55
N VAL A 107 -6.51 -0.60 9.12
CA VAL A 107 -6.40 -1.05 10.52
C VAL A 107 -5.13 -1.86 10.75
N LEU A 108 -4.83 -2.82 9.87
CA LEU A 108 -3.64 -3.67 9.98
C LEU A 108 -2.34 -2.87 9.91
N VAL A 109 -2.25 -1.90 9.00
CA VAL A 109 -1.01 -1.12 8.85
C VAL A 109 -0.82 -0.15 10.02
N VAL A 110 -1.88 0.45 10.54
CA VAL A 110 -1.82 1.31 11.73
C VAL A 110 -1.44 0.49 12.96
N ALA A 111 -2.09 -0.64 13.21
CA ALA A 111 -1.75 -1.55 14.31
C ALA A 111 -0.29 -2.04 14.22
N SER A 112 0.19 -2.36 13.01
CA SER A 112 1.59 -2.73 12.76
C SER A 112 2.55 -1.61 13.11
N ALA A 113 2.24 -0.36 12.76
CA ALA A 113 3.08 0.79 13.10
C ALA A 113 3.15 1.04 14.60
N LEU A 114 2.02 0.97 15.30
CA LEU A 114 1.96 1.15 16.75
C LEU A 114 2.80 0.10 17.48
N THR A 115 2.77 -1.15 17.01
CA THR A 115 3.56 -2.25 17.59
C THR A 115 5.04 -2.23 17.19
N ALA A 116 5.38 -1.63 16.03
CA ALA A 116 6.75 -1.56 15.53
C ALA A 116 7.57 -0.43 16.17
N SER A 117 6.94 0.59 16.70
CA SER A 117 7.60 1.79 17.24
C SER A 117 8.63 1.48 18.34
N GLY A 118 8.44 0.40 19.11
CA GLY A 118 9.40 -0.06 20.13
C GLY A 118 10.61 -0.81 19.57
N ARG A 119 10.51 -1.41 18.39
CA ARG A 119 11.56 -2.27 17.81
C ARG A 119 12.57 -1.53 16.93
N GLN A 120 12.22 -0.36 16.44
CA GLN A 120 13.01 0.37 15.44
C GLN A 120 14.13 1.23 16.05
N LYS A 121 14.16 1.41 17.37
CA LYS A 121 15.14 2.28 18.04
C LYS A 121 16.60 1.81 17.93
N ASN A 122 16.87 0.55 17.66
CA ASN A 122 18.21 -0.05 17.76
C ASN A 122 18.84 -0.45 16.40
N ASN A 123 18.17 -0.24 15.26
CA ASN A 123 18.77 -0.55 13.97
C ASN A 123 19.34 0.72 13.32
N PRO A 124 20.65 0.80 13.10
CA PRO A 124 21.24 1.92 12.39
C PRO A 124 20.68 1.97 10.96
N LYS A 125 20.10 3.12 10.60
CA LYS A 125 19.67 3.35 9.22
C LYS A 125 20.90 3.61 8.36
N PRO A 126 20.97 3.06 7.13
CA PRO A 126 22.07 3.38 6.21
C PRO A 126 22.08 4.88 5.92
N ALA A 127 23.27 5.43 5.62
CA ALA A 127 23.42 6.83 5.27
C ALA A 127 22.52 7.17 4.07
N PRO A 128 21.70 8.24 4.17
CA PRO A 128 20.76 8.57 3.11
C PRO A 128 21.50 9.14 1.88
N ARG A 129 21.02 8.79 0.70
CA ARG A 129 21.54 9.30 -0.57
C ARG A 129 20.39 9.91 -1.36
N TRP A 130 20.52 11.18 -1.73
CA TRP A 130 19.50 11.96 -2.45
C TRP A 130 19.09 11.35 -3.81
N ILE A 131 19.99 10.62 -4.46
CA ILE A 131 19.71 9.96 -5.75
C ILE A 131 18.54 8.96 -5.64
N PHE A 132 18.37 8.33 -4.47
CA PHE A 132 17.27 7.40 -4.25
C PHE A 132 15.92 8.12 -4.10
N ASP A 133 15.90 9.35 -3.61
CA ASP A 133 14.67 10.15 -3.58
C ASP A 133 14.28 10.60 -5.00
N GLY A 134 15.25 10.94 -5.85
CA GLY A 134 15.02 11.19 -7.27
C GLY A 134 14.48 9.98 -8.02
N LEU A 135 15.09 8.80 -7.81
CA LEU A 135 14.57 7.54 -8.36
C LEU A 135 13.16 7.23 -7.86
N THR A 136 12.89 7.46 -6.57
CA THR A 136 11.57 7.27 -5.96
C THR A 136 10.52 8.15 -6.65
N LEU A 137 10.84 9.42 -6.89
CA LEU A 137 9.95 10.35 -7.62
C LEU A 137 9.65 9.83 -9.03
N GLY A 138 10.69 9.46 -9.79
CA GLY A 138 10.52 8.93 -11.16
C GLY A 138 9.67 7.65 -11.19
N LEU A 139 9.98 6.69 -10.33
CA LEU A 139 9.23 5.43 -10.23
C LEU A 139 7.79 5.64 -9.75
N ALA A 140 7.56 6.51 -8.78
CA ALA A 140 6.21 6.84 -8.31
C ALA A 140 5.38 7.51 -9.40
N SER A 141 5.97 8.44 -10.17
CA SER A 141 5.31 9.08 -11.31
C SER A 141 4.94 8.07 -12.39
N GLY A 142 5.89 7.22 -12.79
CA GLY A 142 5.65 6.17 -13.78
C GLY A 142 4.59 5.18 -13.35
N LEU A 143 4.65 4.72 -12.09
CA LEU A 143 3.68 3.79 -11.53
C LEU A 143 2.28 4.42 -11.45
N THR A 144 2.18 5.67 -10.98
CA THR A 144 0.90 6.40 -10.95
C THR A 144 0.30 6.53 -12.33
N PHE A 145 1.12 6.93 -13.32
CA PHE A 145 0.68 7.04 -14.71
C PHE A 145 0.18 5.70 -15.26
N CYS A 146 0.96 4.62 -15.08
CA CYS A 146 0.58 3.28 -15.54
C CYS A 146 -0.72 2.81 -14.86
N VAL A 147 -0.81 2.91 -13.54
CA VAL A 147 -2.00 2.46 -12.82
C VAL A 147 -3.21 3.30 -13.21
N TYR A 148 -3.07 4.62 -13.34
CA TYR A 148 -4.16 5.49 -13.76
C TYR A 148 -4.67 5.15 -15.17
N THR A 149 -3.74 4.97 -16.13
CA THR A 149 -4.08 4.66 -17.53
C THR A 149 -4.70 3.29 -17.70
N PHE A 150 -4.23 2.30 -16.94
CA PHE A 150 -4.67 0.90 -17.10
C PHE A 150 -5.60 0.42 -15.99
N HIS A 151 -6.10 1.34 -15.14
CA HIS A 151 -6.92 0.97 -13.96
C HIS A 151 -8.13 0.12 -14.33
N GLY A 152 -8.88 0.50 -15.37
CA GLY A 152 -10.03 -0.26 -15.84
C GLY A 152 -9.65 -1.67 -16.32
N ALA A 153 -8.54 -1.79 -17.05
CA ALA A 153 -8.05 -3.09 -17.52
C ALA A 153 -7.51 -3.99 -16.40
N LEU A 154 -6.89 -3.40 -15.37
CA LEU A 154 -6.29 -4.15 -14.27
C LEU A 154 -7.30 -4.54 -13.19
N PHE A 155 -8.26 -3.67 -12.90
CA PHE A 155 -9.16 -3.81 -11.75
C PHE A 155 -10.64 -3.83 -12.11
N GLY A 156 -10.99 -3.70 -13.39
CA GLY A 156 -12.38 -3.75 -13.87
C GLY A 156 -13.23 -2.51 -13.54
N VAL A 157 -12.62 -1.45 -12.98
CA VAL A 157 -13.27 -0.19 -12.60
C VAL A 157 -12.60 0.96 -13.32
N GLU A 158 -13.32 1.67 -14.16
CA GLU A 158 -12.80 2.87 -14.82
C GLU A 158 -12.77 4.06 -13.86
N LEU A 159 -11.70 4.86 -13.96
CA LEU A 159 -11.57 6.10 -13.19
C LEU A 159 -12.30 7.20 -13.97
N SER A 160 -13.47 7.61 -13.48
CA SER A 160 -14.25 8.73 -14.03
C SER A 160 -13.76 10.08 -13.54
#